data_6601bb27c5b09ec892c0bd65d05f60a4
#
_entry.id   6601bb27c5b09ec892c0bd65d05f60a4
#
_cell.length_a   1.000
_cell.length_b   1.000
_cell.length_c   1.000
_cell.angle_alpha   90.00
_cell.angle_beta   90.00
_cell.angle_gamma   90.00
#
_symmetry.space_group_name_H-M   'P 1'
#
loop_
_entity.id
_entity.type
_entity.pdbx_description
1 polymer ?
#
loop_
_entity_poly.entity_id
_entity_poly.type
_entity_poly.pdbx_seq_one_letter_code
_entity_poly.pdbx_strand_id
1 'polypeptide(L)'
;MKCAWAAGLLLTLLVGVLPAWGSDDPSVENLALCRDSWLDWKTTDPAKLNSVGAYLRSALARHDNDAFGVPKSPMAIAGLKVTKVFPDSVGMGVGFSVLVDARFDVARQVLEQKLGEPLRQCETGDGMRTCELPIAEQRTVMLMSGDPPNDKTTLVGCYYLYEK
;
A
#
# COMPACT_ATOMS: atom_id res chain seq x y z
N MET A 1 23.03 47.41 46.08
CA MET A 1 21.74 46.68 45.85
C MET A 1 21.45 46.72 44.38
N LYS A 2 21.67 45.58 43.66
CA LYS A 2 21.40 45.46 42.22
C LYS A 2 20.51 44.22 42.05
N CYS A 3 19.22 44.43 41.77
CA CYS A 3 18.28 43.36 41.42
C CYS A 3 18.48 43.00 39.93
N ALA A 4 18.86 41.75 39.68
CA ALA A 4 18.87 41.18 38.34
C ALA A 4 17.51 40.46 38.09
N TRP A 5 16.79 40.89 37.08
CA TRP A 5 15.57 40.25 36.59
C TRP A 5 15.98 39.22 35.54
N ALA A 6 15.72 37.94 35.83
CA ALA A 6 15.86 36.88 34.88
C ALA A 6 14.52 36.73 34.14
N ALA A 7 14.50 37.08 32.86
CA ALA A 7 13.37 36.81 31.96
C ALA A 7 13.47 35.37 31.46
N GLY A 8 12.57 34.51 31.96
CA GLY A 8 12.44 33.14 31.48
C GLY A 8 11.65 33.12 30.16
N LEU A 9 12.30 32.73 29.08
CA LEU A 9 11.67 32.49 27.78
C LEU A 9 10.98 31.08 27.83
N LEU A 10 9.67 31.08 27.93
CA LEU A 10 8.87 29.86 27.75
C LEU A 10 8.81 29.54 26.23
N LEU A 11 9.59 28.57 25.79
CA LEU A 11 9.49 27.99 24.44
C LEU A 11 8.32 27.00 24.44
N THR A 12 7.13 27.40 23.99
CA THR A 12 6.00 26.51 23.74
C THR A 12 6.27 25.70 22.46
N LEU A 13 6.70 24.45 22.61
CA LEU A 13 6.76 23.45 21.55
C LEU A 13 5.32 23.14 21.10
N LEU A 14 4.90 23.73 19.98
CA LEU A 14 3.73 23.30 19.22
C LEU A 14 4.04 21.93 18.60
N VAL A 15 3.73 20.86 19.32
CA VAL A 15 3.68 19.51 18.75
C VAL A 15 2.46 19.50 17.82
N GLY A 16 2.72 19.68 16.52
CA GLY A 16 1.71 19.50 15.49
C GLY A 16 1.23 18.06 15.52
N VAL A 17 0.01 17.84 16.00
CA VAL A 17 -0.68 16.56 15.88
C VAL A 17 -0.98 16.37 14.40
N LEU A 18 -0.13 15.60 13.70
CA LEU A 18 -0.46 15.11 12.36
C LEU A 18 -1.73 14.25 12.49
N PRO A 19 -2.73 14.43 11.62
CA PRO A 19 -3.89 13.55 11.62
C PRO A 19 -3.40 12.12 11.43
N ALA A 20 -3.69 11.25 12.38
CA ALA A 20 -3.42 9.81 12.27
C ALA A 20 -4.35 9.25 11.17
N TRP A 21 -3.86 9.17 9.96
CA TRP A 21 -4.50 8.49 8.86
C TRP A 21 -4.43 6.99 9.13
N GLY A 22 -5.42 6.41 9.79
CA GLY A 22 -5.51 4.98 10.05
C GLY A 22 -4.23 4.32 10.57
N SER A 23 -4.35 3.22 11.26
CA SER A 23 -3.19 2.35 11.54
C SER A 23 -2.81 1.59 10.27
N ASP A 24 -1.52 1.48 9.96
CA ASP A 24 -1.05 0.54 8.95
C ASP A 24 -1.60 -0.86 9.29
N ASP A 25 -2.22 -1.51 8.30
CA ASP A 25 -2.67 -2.88 8.46
C ASP A 25 -1.55 -3.82 8.00
N PRO A 26 -0.81 -4.45 8.93
CA PRO A 26 0.36 -5.23 8.58
C PRO A 26 0.04 -6.42 7.68
N SER A 27 -1.18 -6.96 7.75
CA SER A 27 -1.60 -8.08 6.89
C SER A 27 -1.78 -7.62 5.46
N VAL A 28 -2.50 -6.53 5.24
CA VAL A 28 -2.72 -5.95 3.89
C VAL A 28 -1.43 -5.39 3.31
N GLU A 29 -0.62 -4.71 4.13
CA GLU A 29 0.68 -4.20 3.71
C GLU A 29 1.61 -5.34 3.28
N ASN A 30 1.72 -6.41 4.06
CA ASN A 30 2.57 -7.54 3.72
C ASN A 30 2.14 -8.23 2.42
N LEU A 31 0.84 -8.35 2.18
CA LEU A 31 0.31 -8.90 0.92
C LEU A 31 0.62 -7.97 -0.26
N ALA A 32 0.37 -6.67 -0.13
CA ALA A 32 0.59 -5.70 -1.21
C ALA A 32 2.07 -5.50 -1.55
N LEU A 33 2.97 -5.66 -0.56
CA LEU A 33 4.42 -5.52 -0.75
C LEU A 33 5.15 -6.85 -0.95
N CYS A 34 4.45 -7.91 -1.34
CA CYS A 34 5.02 -9.24 -1.59
C CYS A 34 5.78 -9.88 -0.40
N ARG A 35 5.63 -9.35 0.81
CA ARG A 35 6.25 -9.93 2.03
C ARG A 35 5.54 -11.18 2.48
N ASP A 36 4.27 -11.28 2.12
CA ASP A 36 3.43 -12.44 2.36
C ASP A 36 2.64 -12.80 1.10
N SER A 37 2.14 -14.01 1.02
CA SER A 37 1.35 -14.50 -0.11
C SER A 37 0.17 -15.33 0.39
N TRP A 38 -0.99 -15.16 -0.25
CA TRP A 38 -2.14 -16.01 0.02
C TRP A 38 -2.69 -16.69 -1.23
N LEU A 39 -2.24 -16.24 -2.41
CA LEU A 39 -2.62 -16.82 -3.71
C LEU A 39 -1.54 -17.75 -4.28
N ASP A 40 -0.37 -17.81 -3.67
CA ASP A 40 0.71 -18.68 -4.10
C ASP A 40 0.44 -20.13 -3.67
N TRP A 41 -0.20 -20.87 -4.53
CA TRP A 41 -0.59 -22.26 -4.31
C TRP A 41 0.58 -23.24 -4.17
N LYS A 42 1.79 -22.90 -4.64
CA LYS A 42 2.98 -23.73 -4.50
C LYS A 42 3.58 -23.67 -3.10
N THR A 43 3.40 -22.54 -2.42
CA THR A 43 4.06 -22.25 -1.14
C THR A 43 3.07 -21.91 -0.01
N THR A 44 1.78 -21.70 -0.32
CA THR A 44 0.82 -21.21 0.66
C THR A 44 0.27 -22.35 1.53
N ASP A 45 0.46 -22.22 2.84
CA ASP A 45 -0.18 -23.07 3.83
C ASP A 45 -1.71 -22.89 3.79
N PRO A 46 -2.51 -23.97 3.60
CA PRO A 46 -3.97 -23.89 3.58
C PRO A 46 -4.58 -23.24 4.83
N ALA A 47 -3.98 -23.45 6.00
CA ALA A 47 -4.44 -22.82 7.25
C ALA A 47 -4.24 -21.31 7.21
N LYS A 48 -3.11 -20.84 6.70
CA LYS A 48 -2.80 -19.42 6.51
C LYS A 48 -3.72 -18.80 5.47
N LEU A 49 -3.92 -19.47 4.34
CA LEU A 49 -4.86 -19.06 3.28
C LEU A 49 -6.25 -18.81 3.87
N ASN A 50 -6.75 -19.74 4.67
CA ASN A 50 -8.06 -19.62 5.30
C ASN A 50 -8.12 -18.47 6.30
N SER A 51 -7.06 -18.23 7.10
CA SER A 51 -7.02 -17.14 8.08
C SER A 51 -6.99 -15.78 7.40
N VAL A 52 -6.17 -15.60 6.35
CA VAL A 52 -6.12 -14.37 5.57
C VAL A 52 -7.44 -14.10 4.86
N GLY A 53 -8.04 -15.13 4.23
CA GLY A 53 -9.35 -15.00 3.61
C GLY A 53 -10.47 -14.64 4.60
N ALA A 54 -10.45 -15.21 5.81
CA ALA A 54 -11.39 -14.84 6.88
C ALA A 54 -11.19 -13.39 7.34
N TYR A 55 -9.95 -12.97 7.52
CA TYR A 55 -9.62 -11.60 7.84
C TYR A 55 -10.14 -10.62 6.78
N LEU A 56 -9.82 -10.83 5.50
CA LEU A 56 -10.27 -9.96 4.41
C LEU A 56 -11.80 -9.86 4.35
N ARG A 57 -12.53 -10.98 4.51
CA ARG A 57 -14.00 -10.96 4.59
C ARG A 57 -14.51 -10.12 5.76
N SER A 58 -13.82 -10.13 6.89
CA SER A 58 -14.21 -9.32 8.06
C SER A 58 -13.89 -7.84 7.89
N ALA A 59 -12.75 -7.51 7.30
CA ALA A 59 -12.22 -6.14 7.18
C ALA A 59 -12.82 -5.35 6.01
N LEU A 60 -13.33 -6.05 4.97
CA LEU A 60 -13.80 -5.42 3.75
C LEU A 60 -15.33 -5.53 3.60
N ALA A 61 -15.95 -4.45 3.11
CA ALA A 61 -17.29 -4.48 2.53
C ALA A 61 -17.15 -4.81 1.04
N ARG A 62 -17.83 -5.89 0.58
CA ARG A 62 -17.93 -6.27 -0.85
C ARG A 62 -19.40 -6.39 -1.22
N HIS A 63 -19.75 -5.93 -2.41
CA HIS A 63 -21.01 -6.28 -3.04
C HIS A 63 -20.82 -7.53 -3.89
N ASP A 64 -21.88 -8.30 -4.08
CA ASP A 64 -21.86 -9.46 -4.97
C ASP A 64 -21.43 -9.01 -6.36
N ASN A 65 -20.45 -9.72 -6.94
CA ASN A 65 -19.79 -9.46 -8.22
C ASN A 65 -18.74 -8.31 -8.27
N ASP A 66 -18.44 -7.64 -7.16
CA ASP A 66 -17.33 -6.68 -7.17
C ASP A 66 -15.97 -7.40 -7.17
N ALA A 67 -15.08 -6.95 -8.06
CA ALA A 67 -13.68 -7.40 -8.09
C ALA A 67 -12.86 -6.86 -6.90
N PHE A 68 -13.40 -5.92 -6.12
CA PHE A 68 -12.72 -5.26 -5.01
C PHE A 68 -13.59 -5.22 -3.75
N GLY A 69 -12.95 -4.97 -2.62
CA GLY A 69 -13.60 -4.63 -1.37
C GLY A 69 -13.22 -3.21 -0.91
N VAL A 70 -14.13 -2.56 -0.20
CA VAL A 70 -13.88 -1.26 0.44
C VAL A 70 -13.59 -1.51 1.92
N PRO A 71 -12.51 -0.93 2.49
CA PRO A 71 -12.23 -1.04 3.92
C PRO A 71 -13.41 -0.55 4.77
N LYS A 72 -13.84 -1.36 5.75
CA LYS A 72 -14.90 -0.97 6.71
C LYS A 72 -14.43 0.02 7.76
N SER A 73 -13.12 0.09 7.96
CA SER A 73 -12.44 1.02 8.87
C SER A 73 -11.27 1.67 8.15
N PRO A 74 -10.77 2.84 8.60
CA PRO A 74 -9.59 3.47 8.02
C PRO A 74 -8.42 2.48 7.94
N MET A 75 -7.87 2.31 6.75
CA MET A 75 -6.79 1.38 6.43
C MET A 75 -5.68 2.12 5.70
N ALA A 76 -4.42 1.80 6.01
CA ALA A 76 -3.27 2.37 5.34
C ALA A 76 -2.21 1.30 5.06
N ILE A 77 -1.35 1.54 4.07
CA ILE A 77 -0.10 0.82 3.83
C ILE A 77 1.03 1.84 3.72
N ALA A 78 2.11 1.64 4.44
CA ALA A 78 3.22 2.61 4.50
C ALA A 78 2.75 4.07 4.75
N GLY A 79 1.67 4.27 5.52
CA GLY A 79 1.06 5.58 5.77
C GLY A 79 0.16 6.11 4.63
N LEU A 80 0.04 5.41 3.51
CA LEU A 80 -0.84 5.78 2.40
C LEU A 80 -2.25 5.22 2.64
N LYS A 81 -3.27 6.09 2.58
CA LYS A 81 -4.67 5.71 2.78
C LYS A 81 -5.16 4.76 1.69
N VAL A 82 -5.64 3.59 2.09
CA VAL A 82 -6.26 2.59 1.21
C VAL A 82 -7.74 2.93 0.99
N THR A 83 -8.17 2.94 -0.27
CA THR A 83 -9.56 3.19 -0.66
C THR A 83 -10.27 1.94 -1.19
N LYS A 84 -9.52 1.02 -1.82
CA LYS A 84 -10.03 -0.27 -2.32
C LYS A 84 -8.96 -1.35 -2.15
N VAL A 85 -9.41 -2.59 -2.00
CA VAL A 85 -8.56 -3.78 -1.93
C VAL A 85 -9.03 -4.75 -3.00
N PHE A 86 -8.10 -5.26 -3.80
CA PHE A 86 -8.31 -6.25 -4.85
C PHE A 86 -7.60 -7.55 -4.45
N PRO A 87 -8.31 -8.50 -3.85
CA PRO A 87 -7.67 -9.67 -3.26
C PRO A 87 -7.04 -10.63 -4.28
N ASP A 88 -7.52 -10.60 -5.53
CA ASP A 88 -7.21 -11.62 -6.53
C ASP A 88 -6.50 -11.04 -7.77
N SER A 89 -6.24 -9.72 -7.80
CA SER A 89 -5.70 -9.08 -9.00
C SER A 89 -4.76 -7.92 -8.74
N VAL A 90 -3.86 -7.68 -9.70
CA VAL A 90 -3.04 -6.47 -9.84
C VAL A 90 -3.17 -6.03 -11.30
N GLY A 91 -3.87 -4.93 -11.55
CA GLY A 91 -4.22 -4.55 -12.93
C GLY A 91 -4.97 -5.69 -13.64
N MET A 92 -4.40 -6.21 -14.74
CA MET A 92 -4.94 -7.35 -15.49
C MET A 92 -4.31 -8.70 -15.08
N GLY A 93 -3.40 -8.70 -14.12
CA GLY A 93 -2.69 -9.90 -13.67
C GLY A 93 -3.25 -10.48 -12.38
N VAL A 94 -2.72 -11.64 -12.01
CA VAL A 94 -3.05 -12.32 -10.75
C VAL A 94 -2.17 -11.80 -9.64
N GLY A 95 -2.74 -11.49 -8.49
CA GLY A 95 -2.01 -10.96 -7.36
C GLY A 95 -2.91 -10.39 -6.29
N PHE A 96 -2.32 -9.59 -5.42
CA PHE A 96 -3.03 -8.84 -4.39
C PHE A 96 -2.69 -7.36 -4.53
N SER A 97 -3.69 -6.49 -4.60
CA SER A 97 -3.42 -5.07 -4.71
C SER A 97 -4.39 -4.20 -3.91
N VAL A 98 -3.96 -2.97 -3.68
CA VAL A 98 -4.75 -1.92 -3.05
C VAL A 98 -4.70 -0.65 -3.90
N LEU A 99 -5.78 0.10 -3.91
CA LEU A 99 -5.82 1.45 -4.45
C LEU A 99 -5.59 2.43 -3.31
N VAL A 100 -4.54 3.23 -3.41
CA VAL A 100 -4.22 4.26 -2.42
C VAL A 100 -4.61 5.65 -2.92
N ASP A 101 -5.04 6.52 -1.98
CA ASP A 101 -5.39 7.92 -2.23
C ASP A 101 -4.10 8.77 -2.23
N ALA A 102 -3.27 8.53 -3.23
CA ALA A 102 -2.02 9.24 -3.43
C ALA A 102 -1.64 9.24 -4.92
N ARG A 103 -1.02 10.34 -5.37
CA ARG A 103 -0.46 10.42 -6.72
C ARG A 103 0.72 9.47 -6.87
N PHE A 104 0.95 9.02 -8.09
CA PHE A 104 1.99 8.05 -8.43
C PHE A 104 3.37 8.37 -7.85
N ASP A 105 3.85 9.60 -8.03
CA ASP A 105 5.19 9.98 -7.57
C ASP A 105 5.30 10.00 -6.03
N VAL A 106 4.21 10.37 -5.33
CA VAL A 106 4.14 10.33 -3.86
C VAL A 106 4.12 8.88 -3.37
N ALA A 107 3.27 8.05 -3.96
CA ALA A 107 3.20 6.62 -3.62
C ALA A 107 4.55 5.93 -3.87
N ARG A 108 5.18 6.19 -5.02
CA ARG A 108 6.50 5.69 -5.36
C ARG A 108 7.55 6.04 -4.30
N GLN A 109 7.69 7.31 -3.96
CA GLN A 109 8.67 7.76 -2.97
C GLN A 109 8.48 7.10 -1.60
N VAL A 110 7.23 7.02 -1.13
CA VAL A 110 6.90 6.40 0.15
C VAL A 110 7.24 4.91 0.14
N LEU A 111 6.92 4.21 -0.94
CA LEU A 111 7.16 2.78 -1.04
C LEU A 111 8.64 2.45 -1.22
N GLU A 112 9.41 3.23 -1.97
CA GLU A 112 10.86 3.07 -2.07
C GLU A 112 11.53 3.22 -0.69
N GLN A 113 11.08 4.16 0.14
CA GLN A 113 11.55 4.29 1.52
C GLN A 113 11.17 3.07 2.38
N LYS A 114 9.95 2.57 2.24
CA LYS A 114 9.45 1.41 3.01
C LYS A 114 10.11 0.09 2.59
N LEU A 115 10.44 -0.06 1.31
CA LEU A 115 11.12 -1.24 0.76
C LEU A 115 12.63 -1.20 1.00
N GLY A 116 13.21 0.00 1.18
CA GLY A 116 14.64 0.20 1.34
C GLY A 116 15.43 0.16 0.02
N GLU A 117 14.72 0.12 -1.12
CA GLU A 117 15.31 0.10 -2.44
C GLU A 117 14.41 0.78 -3.49
N PRO A 118 14.99 1.32 -4.58
CA PRO A 118 14.22 2.00 -5.62
C PRO A 118 13.43 1.01 -6.47
N LEU A 119 12.22 1.42 -6.85
CA LEU A 119 11.45 0.74 -7.89
C LEU A 119 12.14 0.94 -9.24
N ARG A 120 12.23 -0.12 -10.01
CA ARG A 120 12.91 -0.19 -11.30
C ARG A 120 11.89 -0.45 -12.41
N GLN A 121 12.35 -0.64 -13.64
CA GLN A 121 11.49 -0.99 -14.79
C GLN A 121 10.24 -0.09 -14.85
N CYS A 122 10.50 1.25 -14.78
CA CYS A 122 9.42 2.21 -14.86
C CYS A 122 9.11 2.52 -16.32
N GLU A 123 7.85 2.34 -16.71
CA GLU A 123 7.35 2.57 -18.06
C GLU A 123 6.19 3.56 -18.05
N THR A 124 6.06 4.28 -19.14
CA THR A 124 4.91 5.15 -19.41
C THR A 124 4.43 4.85 -20.82
N GLY A 125 3.19 4.47 -20.96
CA GLY A 125 2.58 4.14 -22.26
C GLY A 125 1.11 3.81 -22.10
N ASP A 126 0.35 3.96 -23.20
CA ASP A 126 -1.08 3.64 -23.26
C ASP A 126 -1.94 4.35 -22.19
N GLY A 127 -1.55 5.57 -21.79
CA GLY A 127 -2.25 6.35 -20.78
C GLY A 127 -2.01 5.86 -19.35
N MET A 128 -0.97 5.06 -19.13
CA MET A 128 -0.62 4.47 -17.82
C MET A 128 0.86 4.64 -17.50
N ARG A 129 1.16 4.74 -16.21
CA ARG A 129 2.51 4.70 -15.63
C ARG A 129 2.63 3.49 -14.73
N THR A 130 3.69 2.73 -14.90
CA THR A 130 3.99 1.56 -14.07
C THR A 130 5.42 1.63 -13.56
N CYS A 131 5.67 1.09 -12.36
CA CYS A 131 7.03 0.79 -11.87
C CYS A 131 7.00 -0.55 -11.16
N GLU A 132 8.08 -1.31 -11.25
CA GLU A 132 8.17 -2.66 -10.72
C GLU A 132 9.44 -2.87 -9.89
N LEU A 133 9.34 -3.77 -8.90
CA LEU A 133 10.45 -4.28 -8.14
C LEU A 133 10.28 -5.79 -7.94
N PRO A 134 11.07 -6.63 -8.63
CA PRO A 134 11.12 -8.06 -8.34
C PRO A 134 11.60 -8.31 -6.91
N ILE A 135 10.79 -9.01 -6.11
CA ILE A 135 11.12 -9.35 -4.71
C ILE A 135 11.60 -10.80 -4.60
N ALA A 136 11.03 -11.68 -5.42
CA ALA A 136 11.39 -13.10 -5.50
C ALA A 136 11.15 -13.61 -6.92
N GLU A 137 11.57 -14.84 -7.22
CA GLU A 137 11.50 -15.46 -8.54
C GLU A 137 10.13 -15.33 -9.23
N GLN A 138 9.04 -15.37 -8.45
CA GLN A 138 7.67 -15.34 -8.98
C GLN A 138 6.82 -14.19 -8.41
N ARG A 139 7.42 -13.21 -7.76
CA ARG A 139 6.70 -12.12 -7.11
C ARG A 139 7.35 -10.77 -7.36
N THR A 140 6.55 -9.83 -7.82
CA THR A 140 6.98 -8.47 -8.15
C THR A 140 6.06 -7.47 -7.48
N VAL A 141 6.61 -6.51 -6.74
CA VAL A 141 5.86 -5.33 -6.31
C VAL A 141 5.64 -4.44 -7.52
N MET A 142 4.39 -4.06 -7.76
CA MET A 142 3.99 -3.22 -8.88
C MET A 142 3.27 -1.97 -8.39
N LEU A 143 3.64 -0.83 -8.96
CA LEU A 143 2.88 0.41 -8.90
C LEU A 143 2.27 0.68 -10.26
N MET A 144 1.02 1.14 -10.27
CA MET A 144 0.31 1.48 -11.49
C MET A 144 -0.63 2.68 -11.26
N SER A 145 -0.64 3.63 -12.19
CA SER A 145 -1.56 4.77 -12.18
C SER A 145 -1.86 5.21 -13.60
N GLY A 146 -2.95 5.93 -13.80
CA GLY A 146 -3.17 6.65 -15.05
C GLY A 146 -2.14 7.77 -15.23
N ASP A 147 -1.97 8.23 -16.47
CA ASP A 147 -1.19 9.43 -16.76
C ASP A 147 -1.88 10.69 -16.23
N PRO A 148 -1.15 11.76 -15.89
CA PRO A 148 -1.74 13.04 -15.53
C PRO A 148 -2.73 13.55 -16.58
N PRO A 149 -3.90 14.08 -16.18
CA PRO A 149 -4.32 14.40 -14.80
C PRO A 149 -5.03 13.26 -14.06
N ASN A 150 -5.01 12.02 -14.57
CA ASN A 150 -5.73 10.86 -14.01
C ASN A 150 -4.92 10.11 -12.93
N ASP A 151 -3.79 10.64 -12.51
CA ASP A 151 -2.85 10.06 -11.54
C ASP A 151 -3.20 10.35 -10.07
N LYS A 152 -4.46 10.65 -9.75
CA LYS A 152 -4.91 11.01 -8.39
C LYS A 152 -4.83 9.85 -7.40
N THR A 153 -4.92 8.65 -7.90
CA THR A 153 -4.82 7.41 -7.12
C THR A 153 -3.79 6.48 -7.74
N THR A 154 -3.18 5.63 -6.91
CA THR A 154 -2.18 4.67 -7.36
C THR A 154 -2.56 3.27 -6.90
N LEU A 155 -2.51 2.30 -7.80
CA LEU A 155 -2.58 0.89 -7.47
C LEU A 155 -1.21 0.43 -7.00
N VAL A 156 -1.17 -0.24 -5.86
CA VAL A 156 0.02 -0.85 -5.26
C VAL A 156 -0.27 -2.32 -5.05
N GLY A 157 0.57 -3.21 -5.52
CA GLY A 157 0.28 -4.62 -5.34
C GLY A 157 1.44 -5.56 -5.56
N CYS A 158 1.22 -6.81 -5.16
CA CYS A 158 2.09 -7.94 -5.41
C CYS A 158 1.55 -8.73 -6.59
N TYR A 159 2.29 -8.72 -7.69
CA TYR A 159 2.00 -9.47 -8.89
C TYR A 159 2.66 -10.85 -8.82
N TYR A 160 1.92 -11.90 -9.15
CA TYR A 160 2.42 -13.28 -9.19
C TYR A 160 2.66 -13.69 -10.63
N LEU A 161 3.93 -14.02 -10.94
CA LEU A 161 4.30 -14.61 -12.21
C LEU A 161 4.10 -16.13 -12.11
N TYR A 162 3.21 -16.67 -12.92
CA TYR A 162 3.06 -18.12 -13.06
C TYR A 162 3.84 -18.56 -14.29
N GLU A 163 4.82 -19.42 -14.09
CA GLU A 163 5.39 -20.17 -15.21
C GLU A 163 4.29 -21.10 -15.78
N LYS A 164 4.07 -21.00 -17.07
CA LYS A 164 3.16 -21.86 -17.82
C LYS A 164 3.76 -23.25 -18.00
#